data_76c4ade2cc82cea26949c50dadc42030
#
_entry.id   76c4ade2cc82cea26949c50dadc42030
#
_cell.length_a   1.000
_cell.length_b   1.000
_cell.length_c   1.000
_cell.angle_alpha   90.00
_cell.angle_beta   90.00
_cell.angle_gamma   90.00
#
_symmetry.space_group_name_H-M   'P 1'
#
loop_
_entity.id
_entity.type
_entity.pdbx_description
1 polymer ?
#
loop_
_entity_poly.entity_id
_entity_poly.type
_entity_poly.pdbx_seq_one_letter_code
_entity_poly.pdbx_strand_id
1 'polypeptide(L)'
;MPKTYRRKQVATINGTEIDLTPTAGMKEEAQRYRDWKSEGRAGGTEVARRRATQILSGNELSPQVVVEMSAWFARHEVDKQAEGFSPGEDGYPSKGRVAWAAWGGDAGKSFSDPKSARIKELRSMPVTKTKKRAAPDA
;
A
#
# COMPACT_ATOMS: atom_id res chain seq x y z
N MET A 1 -13.13 -23.04 -14.94
CA MET A 1 -13.34 -22.54 -15.37
C MET A 1 -13.68 -21.31 -15.06
N PRO A 2 -14.56 -21.05 -14.82
CA PRO A 2 -14.97 -19.84 -14.58
C PRO A 2 -14.11 -19.00 -13.76
N LYS A 3 -13.41 -19.48 -12.88
CA LYS A 3 -12.66 -18.73 -12.14
C LYS A 3 -11.78 -17.95 -12.90
N THR A 4 -11.38 -18.32 -13.98
CA THR A 4 -10.44 -17.60 -14.71
C THR A 4 -11.06 -16.38 -15.25
N TYR A 5 -12.33 -16.29 -15.25
CA TYR A 5 -12.93 -15.13 -15.77
C TYR A 5 -13.31 -14.15 -14.75
N ARG A 6 -12.94 -14.37 -13.51
CA ARG A 6 -13.30 -13.46 -12.53
C ARG A 6 -12.75 -12.11 -12.85
N ARG A 7 -13.51 -11.09 -12.90
CA ARG A 7 -13.07 -9.79 -13.15
C ARG A 7 -12.30 -9.27 -12.02
N LYS A 8 -11.32 -8.44 -12.25
CA LYS A 8 -10.53 -7.85 -11.25
C LYS A 8 -11.45 -6.91 -10.52
N GLN A 9 -11.44 -6.90 -9.22
CA GLN A 9 -12.25 -5.99 -8.50
C GLN A 9 -11.57 -4.68 -8.35
N VAL A 10 -12.28 -3.59 -8.52
CA VAL A 10 -11.73 -2.28 -8.45
C VAL A 10 -12.50 -1.48 -7.45
N ALA A 11 -11.84 -0.72 -6.60
CA ALA A 11 -12.53 0.08 -5.63
C ALA A 11 -13.27 1.22 -6.33
N THR A 12 -14.42 1.58 -5.81
CA THR A 12 -15.18 2.68 -6.37
C THR A 12 -15.38 3.71 -5.27
N ILE A 13 -14.96 4.94 -5.51
CA ILE A 13 -15.10 6.00 -4.54
C ILE A 13 -15.83 7.15 -5.20
N ASN A 14 -16.97 7.49 -4.66
CA ASN A 14 -17.79 8.56 -5.20
C ASN A 14 -17.99 8.41 -6.70
N GLY A 15 -18.28 7.20 -7.14
CA GLY A 15 -18.55 6.90 -8.53
C GLY A 15 -17.34 6.71 -9.44
N THR A 16 -16.15 6.88 -8.92
CA THR A 16 -14.94 6.74 -9.72
C THR A 16 -14.21 5.47 -9.34
N GLU A 17 -13.82 4.68 -10.32
CA GLU A 17 -13.08 3.47 -10.06
C GLU A 17 -11.60 3.81 -9.92
N ILE A 18 -10.92 3.13 -9.02
CA ILE A 18 -9.52 3.36 -8.82
C ILE A 18 -8.89 2.01 -8.55
N ASP A 19 -7.85 1.67 -9.25
CA ASP A 19 -7.20 0.36 -9.13
C ASP A 19 -6.20 0.37 -8.00
N LEU A 20 -6.45 -0.43 -6.98
CA LEU A 20 -5.59 -0.50 -5.82
C LEU A 20 -4.87 -1.84 -5.71
N THR A 21 -4.60 -2.46 -6.85
CA THR A 21 -3.88 -3.73 -6.89
C THR A 21 -2.40 -3.49 -6.66
N PRO A 22 -1.75 -4.23 -5.76
CA PRO A 22 -0.33 -4.06 -5.51
C PRO A 22 0.49 -4.33 -6.76
N THR A 23 1.58 -3.59 -6.94
CA THR A 23 2.43 -3.75 -8.10
C THR A 23 3.46 -4.84 -7.86
N ALA A 24 4.13 -5.26 -8.91
CA ALA A 24 5.17 -6.28 -8.81
C ALA A 24 6.31 -5.79 -7.90
N GLY A 25 6.67 -4.51 -8.02
CA GLY A 25 7.75 -3.98 -7.17
C GLY A 25 7.39 -4.01 -5.70
N MET A 26 6.12 -3.78 -5.38
CA MET A 26 5.66 -3.84 -4.01
C MET A 26 5.78 -5.27 -3.50
N LYS A 27 5.42 -6.25 -4.33
CA LYS A 27 5.46 -7.63 -3.91
C LYS A 27 6.90 -8.08 -3.71
N GLU A 28 7.82 -7.61 -4.52
CA GLU A 28 9.21 -7.96 -4.37
C GLU A 28 9.72 -7.45 -3.03
N GLU A 29 9.36 -6.23 -2.65
CA GLU A 29 9.80 -5.68 -1.40
C GLU A 29 9.15 -6.40 -0.21
N ALA A 30 7.89 -6.71 -0.32
CA ALA A 30 7.21 -7.43 0.76
C ALA A 30 7.82 -8.82 0.94
N GLN A 31 8.26 -9.44 -0.17
CA GLN A 31 8.90 -10.73 -0.07
C GLN A 31 10.28 -10.58 0.58
N ARG A 32 10.99 -9.50 0.28
CA ARG A 32 12.27 -9.22 0.89
C ARG A 32 12.08 -9.06 2.39
N TYR A 33 11.00 -8.43 2.81
CA TYR A 33 10.71 -8.29 4.24
C TYR A 33 10.57 -9.69 4.85
N ARG A 34 9.82 -10.57 4.21
CA ARG A 34 9.63 -11.89 4.74
C ARG A 34 10.95 -12.65 4.84
N ASP A 35 11.79 -12.52 3.81
CA ASP A 35 13.07 -13.21 3.81
C ASP A 35 13.94 -12.70 4.95
N TRP A 36 13.96 -11.39 5.18
CA TRP A 36 14.74 -10.84 6.26
C TRP A 36 14.21 -11.32 7.62
N LYS A 37 12.87 -11.39 7.76
CA LYS A 37 12.32 -11.85 9.03
C LYS A 37 12.68 -13.31 9.26
N SER A 38 12.71 -14.13 8.21
CA SER A 38 13.05 -15.52 8.38
C SER A 38 14.53 -15.66 8.73
N GLU A 39 15.35 -14.67 8.44
CA GLU A 39 16.76 -14.68 8.81
C GLU A 39 16.96 -14.09 10.21
N GLY A 40 15.90 -13.70 10.88
CA GLY A 40 16.01 -13.14 12.21
C GLY A 40 16.25 -11.64 12.27
N ARG A 41 16.12 -10.93 11.16
CA ARG A 41 16.35 -9.50 11.16
C ARG A 41 15.25 -8.78 11.92
N ALA A 42 15.63 -7.76 12.66
CA ALA A 42 14.66 -6.98 13.42
C ALA A 42 14.04 -5.91 12.55
N GLY A 43 12.85 -5.51 12.90
CA GLY A 43 12.17 -4.42 12.20
C GLY A 43 10.74 -4.78 11.85
N GLY A 44 9.90 -3.76 11.82
CA GLY A 44 8.51 -3.96 11.47
C GLY A 44 7.68 -4.33 12.70
N THR A 45 6.45 -3.85 12.71
CA THR A 45 5.53 -4.16 13.80
C THR A 45 4.57 -5.22 13.28
N GLU A 46 3.60 -5.60 14.11
CA GLU A 46 2.60 -6.54 13.72
C GLU A 46 1.78 -5.96 12.55
N VAL A 47 1.56 -4.64 12.55
CA VAL A 47 0.82 -4.01 11.47
C VAL A 47 1.64 -4.12 10.19
N ALA A 48 2.97 -3.93 10.27
CA ALA A 48 3.83 -4.04 9.09
C ALA A 48 3.75 -5.46 8.53
N ARG A 49 3.74 -6.46 9.40
CA ARG A 49 3.66 -7.83 8.96
C ARG A 49 2.36 -8.07 8.20
N ARG A 50 1.27 -7.49 8.71
CA ARG A 50 -0.01 -7.64 8.07
C ARG A 50 -0.01 -6.97 6.70
N ARG A 51 0.64 -5.81 6.58
CA ARG A 51 0.68 -5.11 5.30
C ARG A 51 1.45 -5.94 4.28
N ALA A 52 2.57 -6.54 4.70
CA ALA A 52 3.35 -7.36 3.78
C ALA A 52 2.50 -8.54 3.28
N THR A 53 1.72 -9.14 4.18
CA THR A 53 0.86 -10.25 3.80
C THR A 53 -0.20 -9.80 2.79
N GLN A 54 -0.80 -8.63 3.01
CA GLN A 54 -1.80 -8.11 2.11
C GLN A 54 -1.22 -7.84 0.73
N ILE A 55 -0.03 -7.25 0.68
CA ILE A 55 0.62 -6.95 -0.58
C ILE A 55 0.95 -8.25 -1.31
N LEU A 56 1.48 -9.23 -0.59
CA LEU A 56 1.87 -10.48 -1.22
C LEU A 56 0.69 -11.30 -1.72
N SER A 57 -0.49 -11.07 -1.15
CA SER A 57 -1.66 -11.80 -1.60
C SER A 57 -2.02 -11.41 -3.03
N GLY A 58 -1.62 -10.22 -3.46
CA GLY A 58 -1.94 -9.74 -4.80
C GLY A 58 -3.36 -9.23 -4.93
N ASN A 59 -4.16 -9.32 -3.88
CA ASN A 59 -5.53 -8.83 -3.93
C ASN A 59 -5.53 -7.32 -3.80
N GLU A 60 -6.59 -6.70 -4.29
CA GLU A 60 -6.70 -5.28 -4.22
C GLU A 60 -6.69 -4.80 -2.79
N LEU A 61 -5.97 -3.74 -2.50
CA LEU A 61 -5.92 -3.19 -1.15
C LEU A 61 -7.12 -2.29 -0.96
N SER A 62 -7.54 -2.07 0.28
CA SER A 62 -8.67 -1.19 0.52
C SER A 62 -8.21 0.25 0.44
N PRO A 63 -9.12 1.19 0.14
CA PRO A 63 -8.76 2.59 0.11
C PRO A 63 -8.17 3.05 1.46
N GLN A 64 -8.71 2.53 2.56
CA GLN A 64 -8.24 2.88 3.88
C GLN A 64 -6.77 2.47 4.05
N VAL A 65 -6.42 1.28 3.61
CA VAL A 65 -5.06 0.79 3.73
C VAL A 65 -4.12 1.66 2.89
N VAL A 66 -4.55 2.06 1.70
CA VAL A 66 -3.70 2.85 0.83
C VAL A 66 -3.45 4.23 1.45
N VAL A 67 -4.47 4.83 2.08
CA VAL A 67 -4.30 6.10 2.74
C VAL A 67 -3.34 5.94 3.93
N GLU A 68 -3.46 4.82 4.67
CA GLU A 68 -2.57 4.57 5.79
C GLU A 68 -1.14 4.37 5.32
N MET A 69 -0.95 3.71 4.17
CA MET A 69 0.38 3.48 3.63
C MET A 69 1.05 4.81 3.32
N SER A 70 0.35 5.72 2.66
CA SER A 70 0.93 6.99 2.30
C SER A 70 1.33 7.76 3.56
N ALA A 71 0.49 7.73 4.59
CA ALA A 71 0.79 8.42 5.83
C ALA A 71 1.99 7.78 6.54
N TRP A 72 2.08 6.45 6.47
CA TRP A 72 3.18 5.73 7.10
C TRP A 72 4.51 6.13 6.44
N PHE A 73 4.54 6.13 5.10
CA PHE A 73 5.76 6.48 4.38
C PHE A 73 6.17 7.92 4.71
N ALA A 74 5.21 8.83 4.83
CA ALA A 74 5.53 10.21 5.15
C ALA A 74 6.21 10.32 6.52
N ARG A 75 5.70 9.57 7.50
CA ARG A 75 6.25 9.63 8.84
C ARG A 75 7.61 8.96 8.92
N HIS A 76 7.85 7.95 8.11
CA HIS A 76 9.06 7.15 8.19
C HIS A 76 10.12 7.47 7.13
N GLU A 77 9.88 8.50 6.34
CA GLU A 77 10.84 8.89 5.33
C GLU A 77 12.18 9.23 5.98
N VAL A 78 12.16 9.73 7.20
CA VAL A 78 13.36 10.06 7.92
C VAL A 78 14.24 8.84 8.14
N ASP A 79 13.69 7.66 8.16
CA ASP A 79 14.47 6.44 8.38
C ASP A 79 15.49 6.22 7.26
N LYS A 80 15.30 6.85 6.11
CA LYS A 80 16.23 6.68 5.01
C LYS A 80 17.56 7.38 5.33
N GLN A 81 17.56 8.29 6.28
CA GLN A 81 18.76 9.03 6.62
C GLN A 81 19.62 8.25 7.62
N ALA A 82 19.08 7.22 8.24
CA ALA A 82 19.82 6.49 9.26
C ALA A 82 20.78 5.51 8.63
N GLU A 83 21.91 5.28 9.28
CA GLU A 83 22.88 4.35 8.78
C GLU A 83 22.29 2.94 8.76
N GLY A 84 22.60 2.18 7.76
CA GLY A 84 22.08 0.82 7.63
C GLY A 84 20.84 0.75 6.76
N PHE A 85 20.35 1.88 6.26
CA PHE A 85 19.18 1.85 5.41
C PHE A 85 19.58 1.40 3.99
N SER A 86 20.76 1.71 3.54
CA SER A 86 21.19 1.37 2.18
C SER A 86 22.22 0.26 2.18
N PRO A 87 22.24 -0.56 1.12
CA PRO A 87 23.18 -1.65 1.04
C PRO A 87 24.61 -1.13 1.16
N GLY A 88 25.42 -1.85 1.84
CA GLY A 88 26.81 -1.46 2.04
C GLY A 88 27.06 -0.66 3.29
N GLU A 89 26.02 -0.20 3.96
CA GLU A 89 26.19 0.53 5.18
C GLU A 89 26.22 -0.43 6.35
N ASP A 90 26.88 -0.02 7.43
CA ASP A 90 26.95 -0.87 8.63
C ASP A 90 25.55 -1.06 9.14
N GLY A 91 25.24 -2.28 9.52
CA GLY A 91 23.93 -2.57 10.07
C GLY A 91 22.82 -2.74 9.05
N TYR A 92 23.15 -2.82 7.78
CA TYR A 92 22.13 -3.02 6.77
C TYR A 92 21.63 -4.46 6.83
N PRO A 93 20.32 -4.70 6.81
CA PRO A 93 19.29 -3.68 6.75
C PRO A 93 18.93 -3.18 8.14
N SER A 94 18.73 -1.88 8.27
CA SER A 94 18.34 -1.32 9.55
C SER A 94 16.90 -1.73 9.84
N LYS A 95 16.43 -1.54 11.06
CA LYS A 95 15.06 -1.87 11.41
C LYS A 95 14.13 -1.05 10.53
N GLY A 96 14.47 0.20 10.24
CA GLY A 96 13.66 1.05 9.40
C GLY A 96 13.59 0.53 7.98
N ARG A 97 14.71 -0.02 7.48
CA ARG A 97 14.72 -0.56 6.13
C ARG A 97 13.85 -1.83 6.05
N VAL A 98 13.90 -2.65 7.09
CA VAL A 98 13.08 -3.87 7.12
C VAL A 98 11.60 -3.48 7.14
N ALA A 99 11.25 -2.49 7.96
CA ALA A 99 9.87 -2.04 8.03
C ALA A 99 9.45 -1.41 6.69
N TRP A 100 10.33 -0.68 6.03
CA TRP A 100 10.05 -0.03 4.76
C TRP A 100 9.67 -1.10 3.72
N ALA A 101 10.38 -2.22 3.73
CA ALA A 101 10.09 -3.30 2.81
C ALA A 101 8.72 -3.91 3.06
N ALA A 102 8.32 -4.02 4.32
CA ALA A 102 7.03 -4.61 4.66
C ALA A 102 5.86 -3.82 4.06
N TRP A 103 6.03 -2.52 3.91
CA TRP A 103 4.99 -1.68 3.35
C TRP A 103 5.11 -1.53 1.83
N GLY A 104 6.00 -2.29 1.21
CA GLY A 104 6.15 -2.31 -0.23
C GLY A 104 7.36 -1.53 -0.76
N GLY A 105 8.20 -1.02 0.12
CA GLY A 105 9.39 -0.30 -0.29
C GLY A 105 9.07 0.99 -1.04
N ASP A 106 10.03 1.48 -1.80
CA ASP A 106 9.82 2.70 -2.57
C ASP A 106 8.68 2.50 -3.56
N ALA A 107 8.49 1.28 -4.06
CA ALA A 107 7.38 0.98 -4.96
C ALA A 107 6.06 1.21 -4.24
N GLY A 108 5.98 0.87 -2.94
CA GLY A 108 4.78 1.09 -2.16
C GLY A 108 4.50 2.57 -1.98
N LYS A 109 5.54 3.38 -1.79
CA LYS A 109 5.35 4.80 -1.63
C LYS A 109 4.87 5.40 -2.95
N SER A 110 5.50 5.02 -4.06
CA SER A 110 5.12 5.55 -5.38
C SER A 110 3.69 5.15 -5.73
N PHE A 111 3.25 4.01 -5.26
CA PHE A 111 1.91 3.52 -5.52
C PHE A 111 0.92 4.28 -4.63
N SER A 112 1.20 4.38 -3.34
CA SER A 112 0.21 4.88 -2.39
C SER A 112 0.06 6.40 -2.38
N ASP A 113 1.14 7.14 -2.58
CA ASP A 113 1.05 8.60 -2.49
C ASP A 113 0.04 9.21 -3.46
N PRO A 114 0.12 8.97 -4.76
CA PRO A 114 -0.85 9.58 -5.66
C PRO A 114 -2.24 8.99 -5.48
N LYS A 115 -2.34 7.70 -5.15
CA LYS A 115 -3.65 7.09 -4.98
C LYS A 115 -4.31 7.59 -3.70
N SER A 116 -3.54 7.81 -2.65
CA SER A 116 -4.08 8.35 -1.41
C SER A 116 -4.62 9.75 -1.67
N ALA A 117 -3.88 10.56 -2.42
CA ALA A 117 -4.30 11.91 -2.74
C ALA A 117 -5.60 11.87 -3.53
N ARG A 118 -5.68 10.95 -4.50
CA ARG A 118 -6.87 10.84 -5.33
C ARG A 118 -8.08 10.36 -4.50
N ILE A 119 -7.85 9.41 -3.61
CA ILE A 119 -8.91 8.90 -2.76
C ILE A 119 -9.47 10.04 -1.91
N LYS A 120 -8.60 10.84 -1.33
CA LYS A 120 -9.06 11.93 -0.48
C LYS A 120 -9.81 12.96 -1.29
N GLU A 121 -9.34 13.24 -2.49
CA GLU A 121 -9.99 14.17 -3.36
C GLU A 121 -11.39 13.68 -3.70
N LEU A 122 -11.52 12.42 -4.07
CA LEU A 122 -12.83 11.87 -4.42
C LEU A 122 -13.77 11.87 -3.22
N ARG A 123 -13.24 11.60 -2.04
CA ARG A 123 -14.11 11.58 -0.87
C ARG A 123 -14.59 12.96 -0.48
N SER A 124 -13.86 14.01 -0.86
CA SER A 124 -14.27 15.34 -0.50
C SER A 124 -15.24 15.93 -1.52
N MET A 125 -15.48 15.25 -2.62
CA MET A 125 -16.39 15.78 -3.61
C MET A 125 -17.83 15.66 -3.16
N PRO A 126 -18.68 16.54 -3.62
CA PRO A 126 -20.08 16.52 -3.24
C PRO A 126 -20.71 15.23 -3.68
N VAL A 127 -21.36 14.56 -2.78
CA VAL A 127 -22.04 13.36 -3.08
C VAL A 127 -23.31 13.58 -3.81
N THR A 128 -23.87 14.72 -3.69
CA THR A 128 -25.14 14.97 -4.32
C THR A 128 -25.18 14.55 -5.75
N LYS A 129 -24.15 14.66 -6.45
CA LYS A 129 -24.15 14.25 -7.77
C LYS A 129 -24.55 12.86 -7.89
N THR A 130 -24.07 12.02 -7.11
CA THR A 130 -24.35 10.64 -7.23
C THR A 130 -25.72 10.40 -6.88
N LYS A 131 -26.17 11.02 -5.88
CA LYS A 131 -27.43 10.82 -5.46
C LYS A 131 -28.35 11.22 -6.46
N LYS A 132 -28.19 12.25 -7.07
CA LYS A 132 -29.05 12.70 -8.00
C LYS A 132 -29.36 11.67 -8.92
N ARG A 133 -28.52 11.00 -9.39
CA ARG A 133 -28.79 10.08 -10.30
C ARG A 133 -29.61 9.05 -9.77
N ALA A 134 -29.47 8.72 -8.70
CA ALA A 134 -30.19 7.66 -8.17
C ALA A 134 -31.56 8.07 -7.95
N ALA A 135 -31.75 9.15 -7.56
CA ALA A 135 -33.03 9.58 -7.21
C ALA A 135 -33.99 9.59 -8.24
N PRO A 136 -33.74 9.82 -9.29
CA PRO A 136 -34.67 9.97 -10.28
C PRO A 136 -35.77 9.08 -10.21
N ASP A 137 -35.55 8.30 -9.73
CA ASP A 137 -36.46 7.47 -9.73
C ASP A 137 -37.52 7.88 -9.22
N ALA A 138 -37.47 8.53 -8.86
CA ALA A 138 -38.48 8.90 -8.20
C ALA A 138 -39.44 9.28 -8.96
#